data_853ca723af73934667da73e533aea1e0
#
_entry.id   853ca723af73934667da73e533aea1e0
#
_cell.length_a   1.000
_cell.length_b   1.000
_cell.length_c   1.000
_cell.angle_alpha   90.00
_cell.angle_beta   90.00
_cell.angle_gamma   90.00
#
_symmetry.space_group_name_H-M   'P 1'
#
loop_
_entity.id
_entity.type
_entity.pdbx_description
1 polymer ?
#
loop_
_entity_poly.entity_id
_entity_poly.type
_entity_poly.pdbx_seq_one_letter_code
_entity_poly.pdbx_strand_id
1 'polypeptide(L)'
;WYYVLKPVQHPYNDGVYYGKLVFPSEYPMKPPDIYMITPSGRFETNTKICLSMSSFHPESWNPSWSVSTILLGIMSFMYEDTITTGSIETTIKQKKRYARKSLKFNKKFDNFKNFLKKQVTSFDTYIVNDEEESIGRCRYCYDTDGDLISPCECKGSNKHVHLECLKKWQYSTLLSQSTHPKYQTDIDE
;
A
#
# COMPACT_ATOMS: atom_id res chain seq x y z
N TRP A 1 11.40 -11.39 -11.95
CA TRP A 1 10.14 -11.43 -11.19
C TRP A 1 9.24 -10.26 -11.54
N TYR A 2 7.94 -10.51 -11.64
CA TYR A 2 6.96 -9.45 -11.81
C TYR A 2 6.25 -9.19 -10.50
N TYR A 3 5.89 -7.93 -10.25
CA TYR A 3 5.20 -7.50 -9.04
C TYR A 3 4.00 -6.61 -9.35
N VAL A 4 3.08 -6.52 -8.41
CA VAL A 4 1.92 -5.62 -8.45
C VAL A 4 1.86 -4.84 -7.14
N LEU A 5 1.77 -3.52 -7.22
CA LEU A 5 1.55 -2.64 -6.08
C LEU A 5 0.14 -2.06 -6.14
N LYS A 6 -0.51 -1.98 -4.99
CA LYS A 6 -1.78 -1.28 -4.78
C LYS A 6 -1.59 -0.25 -3.66
N PRO A 7 -1.09 0.94 -3.97
CA PRO A 7 -0.90 1.98 -2.98
C PRO A 7 -2.24 2.42 -2.39
N VAL A 8 -2.26 2.71 -1.08
CA VAL A 8 -3.48 3.14 -0.38
C VAL A 8 -3.58 4.66 -0.24
N GLN A 9 -2.48 5.39 -0.47
CA GLN A 9 -2.42 6.84 -0.31
C GLN A 9 -2.62 7.57 -1.64
N HIS A 10 -3.24 8.74 -1.54
CA HIS A 10 -3.35 9.72 -2.62
C HIS A 10 -1.95 10.18 -3.10
N PRO A 11 -1.74 10.39 -4.41
CA PRO A 11 -2.69 10.34 -5.53
C PRO A 11 -2.78 8.97 -6.25
N TYR A 12 -2.21 7.90 -5.69
CA TYR A 12 -2.05 6.60 -6.35
C TYR A 12 -3.07 5.53 -5.93
N ASN A 13 -3.94 5.83 -4.96
CA ASN A 13 -4.85 4.89 -4.30
C ASN A 13 -5.86 4.18 -5.23
N ASP A 14 -6.22 4.79 -6.37
CA ASP A 14 -7.12 4.16 -7.35
C ASP A 14 -6.36 3.31 -8.39
N GLY A 15 -5.04 3.15 -8.21
CA GLY A 15 -4.14 2.54 -9.17
C GLY A 15 -3.71 1.12 -8.83
N VAL A 16 -3.39 0.36 -9.89
CA VAL A 16 -2.74 -0.93 -9.82
C VAL A 16 -1.48 -0.86 -10.66
N TYR A 17 -0.32 -0.95 -10.02
CA TYR A 17 0.97 -0.71 -10.67
C TYR A 17 1.73 -2.01 -10.82
N TYR A 18 2.00 -2.38 -12.06
CA TYR A 18 2.70 -3.57 -12.47
C TYR A 18 4.14 -3.22 -12.81
N GLY A 19 5.07 -3.99 -12.32
CA GLY A 19 6.49 -3.80 -12.55
C GLY A 19 7.27 -5.11 -12.56
N LYS A 20 8.59 -5.01 -12.70
CA LYS A 20 9.49 -6.16 -12.66
C LYS A 20 10.74 -5.87 -11.85
N LEU A 21 11.23 -6.91 -11.16
CA LEU A 21 12.57 -6.99 -10.59
C LEU A 21 13.41 -7.93 -11.46
N VAL A 22 14.58 -7.50 -11.84
CA VAL A 22 15.56 -8.34 -12.57
C VAL A 22 16.71 -8.62 -11.63
N PHE A 23 16.80 -9.86 -11.17
CA PHE A 23 17.83 -10.30 -10.24
C PHE A 23 19.11 -10.69 -11.02
N PRO A 24 20.28 -10.21 -10.59
CA PRO A 24 21.55 -10.69 -11.14
C PRO A 24 21.85 -12.14 -10.70
N SER A 25 22.80 -12.79 -11.33
CA SER A 25 23.26 -14.13 -10.95
C SER A 25 23.80 -14.20 -9.51
N GLU A 26 24.37 -13.08 -9.05
CA GLU A 26 24.96 -12.94 -7.72
C GLU A 26 23.95 -12.51 -6.64
N TYR A 27 22.65 -12.48 -6.95
CA TYR A 27 21.64 -12.24 -5.91
C TYR A 27 21.67 -13.36 -4.86
N PRO A 28 21.59 -13.10 -3.54
CA PRO A 28 21.30 -11.83 -2.90
C PRO A 28 22.49 -10.92 -2.60
N MET A 29 23.69 -11.30 -3.00
CA MET A 29 24.90 -10.49 -2.72
C MET A 29 24.90 -9.17 -3.49
N LYS A 30 24.25 -9.13 -4.66
CA LYS A 30 24.05 -7.90 -5.45
C LYS A 30 22.55 -7.56 -5.56
N PRO A 31 22.23 -6.25 -5.57
CA PRO A 31 20.85 -5.78 -5.68
C PRO A 31 20.22 -6.05 -7.05
N PRO A 32 18.87 -6.14 -7.13
CA PRO A 32 18.16 -6.25 -8.39
C PRO A 32 18.03 -4.92 -9.11
N ASP A 33 17.77 -5.00 -10.42
CA ASP A 33 17.23 -3.88 -11.20
C ASP A 33 15.73 -3.76 -10.95
N ILE A 34 15.26 -2.53 -10.83
CA ILE A 34 13.86 -2.20 -10.55
C ILE A 34 13.26 -1.45 -11.74
N TYR A 35 12.09 -1.91 -12.21
CA TYR A 35 11.37 -1.29 -13.32
C TYR A 35 9.89 -1.14 -13.00
N MET A 36 9.30 0.00 -13.37
CA MET A 36 7.85 0.17 -13.42
C MET A 36 7.37 0.00 -14.87
N ILE A 37 6.36 -0.85 -15.09
CA ILE A 37 5.76 -1.07 -16.41
C ILE A 37 4.52 -0.19 -16.58
N THR A 38 3.70 -0.09 -15.52
CA THR A 38 2.49 0.73 -15.53
C THR A 38 2.85 2.20 -15.46
N PRO A 39 2.33 3.06 -16.36
CA PRO A 39 2.48 4.51 -16.22
C PRO A 39 1.88 4.98 -14.90
N SER A 40 2.72 5.55 -14.05
CA SER A 40 2.34 6.02 -12.71
C SER A 40 2.32 7.55 -12.58
N GLY A 41 3.06 8.23 -13.48
CA GLY A 41 3.35 9.66 -13.33
C GLY A 41 4.42 9.95 -12.26
N ARG A 42 5.09 8.92 -11.75
CA ARG A 42 6.21 9.01 -10.81
C ARG A 42 7.49 8.43 -11.38
N PHE A 43 7.37 7.34 -12.13
CA PHE A 43 8.48 6.64 -12.75
C PHE A 43 8.27 6.57 -14.26
N GLU A 44 9.37 6.66 -14.99
CA GLU A 44 9.41 6.39 -16.42
C GLU A 44 9.21 4.89 -16.65
N THR A 45 8.36 4.55 -17.63
CA THR A 45 8.02 3.15 -17.89
C THR A 45 9.18 2.41 -18.55
N ASN A 46 9.40 1.18 -18.08
CA ASN A 46 10.48 0.28 -18.57
C ASN A 46 11.89 0.83 -18.44
N THR A 47 12.11 1.86 -17.62
CA THR A 47 13.41 2.44 -17.30
C THR A 47 13.86 1.96 -15.93
N LYS A 48 15.16 1.72 -15.75
CA LYS A 48 15.74 1.39 -14.45
C LYS A 48 15.52 2.54 -13.47
N ILE A 49 15.04 2.21 -12.29
CA ILE A 49 14.78 3.18 -11.21
C ILE A 49 15.95 3.14 -10.24
N CYS A 50 16.57 4.29 -10.01
CA CYS A 50 17.64 4.45 -9.04
C CYS A 50 17.03 4.62 -7.64
N LEU A 51 17.17 3.60 -6.81
CA LEU A 51 16.81 3.57 -5.40
C LEU A 51 17.98 2.98 -4.61
N SER A 52 18.08 3.29 -3.32
CA SER A 52 19.12 2.74 -2.42
C SER A 52 19.19 1.21 -2.40
N MET A 53 18.10 0.54 -2.78
CA MET A 53 17.96 -0.91 -2.86
C MET A 53 18.08 -1.47 -4.29
N SER A 54 18.46 -0.65 -5.27
CA SER A 54 18.60 -1.04 -6.67
C SER A 54 20.06 -1.21 -7.07
N SER A 55 20.30 -1.77 -8.26
CA SER A 55 21.64 -1.96 -8.82
C SER A 55 22.45 -0.67 -9.03
N PHE A 56 21.84 0.50 -8.87
CA PHE A 56 22.54 1.78 -8.90
C PHE A 56 23.38 2.04 -7.65
N HIS A 57 23.02 1.40 -6.52
CA HIS A 57 23.63 1.63 -5.22
C HIS A 57 24.05 0.33 -4.54
N PRO A 58 25.00 -0.43 -5.14
CA PRO A 58 25.47 -1.68 -4.54
C PRO A 58 26.13 -1.46 -3.17
N GLU A 59 26.65 -0.25 -2.90
CA GLU A 59 27.27 0.14 -1.62
C GLU A 59 26.26 0.26 -0.47
N SER A 60 25.00 0.57 -0.76
CA SER A 60 23.95 0.67 0.24
C SER A 60 23.07 -0.58 0.34
N TRP A 61 23.29 -1.56 -0.55
CA TRP A 61 22.52 -2.79 -0.58
C TRP A 61 22.77 -3.67 0.64
N ASN A 62 21.69 -4.18 1.22
CA ASN A 62 21.78 -5.18 2.28
C ASN A 62 21.20 -6.52 1.79
N PRO A 63 22.02 -7.59 1.71
CA PRO A 63 21.57 -8.92 1.27
C PRO A 63 20.46 -9.55 2.13
N SER A 64 20.24 -9.05 3.34
CA SER A 64 19.14 -9.48 4.21
C SER A 64 17.78 -8.91 3.82
N TRP A 65 17.73 -7.95 2.92
CA TRP A 65 16.46 -7.38 2.48
C TRP A 65 15.67 -8.39 1.65
N SER A 66 14.44 -8.62 2.08
CA SER A 66 13.49 -9.48 1.36
C SER A 66 12.90 -8.75 0.14
N VAL A 67 12.32 -9.51 -0.78
CA VAL A 67 11.55 -8.92 -1.89
C VAL A 67 10.41 -8.02 -1.37
N SER A 68 9.76 -8.41 -0.27
CA SER A 68 8.73 -7.57 0.37
C SER A 68 9.28 -6.21 0.81
N THR A 69 10.48 -6.18 1.41
CA THR A 69 11.15 -4.93 1.81
C THR A 69 11.43 -4.04 0.59
N ILE A 70 11.90 -4.64 -0.52
CA ILE A 70 12.13 -3.92 -1.77
C ILE A 70 10.81 -3.31 -2.29
N LEU A 71 9.73 -4.08 -2.32
CA LEU A 71 8.42 -3.62 -2.80
C LEU A 71 7.84 -2.50 -1.92
N LEU A 72 7.97 -2.60 -0.61
CA LEU A 72 7.59 -1.54 0.32
C LEU A 72 8.40 -0.27 0.09
N GLY A 73 9.71 -0.39 -0.14
CA GLY A 73 10.57 0.74 -0.46
C GLY A 73 10.18 1.43 -1.77
N ILE A 74 9.86 0.67 -2.84
CA ILE A 74 9.35 1.24 -4.09
C ILE A 74 8.05 2.00 -3.84
N MET A 75 7.14 1.43 -3.04
CA MET A 75 5.86 2.05 -2.73
C MET A 75 6.03 3.30 -1.87
N SER A 76 6.93 3.30 -0.88
CA SER A 76 7.28 4.49 -0.09
C SER A 76 7.81 5.60 -0.98
N PHE A 77 8.75 5.28 -1.87
CA PHE A 77 9.36 6.25 -2.77
C PHE A 77 8.35 6.83 -3.80
N MET A 78 7.25 6.13 -4.11
CA MET A 78 6.16 6.70 -4.91
C MET A 78 5.52 7.94 -4.26
N TYR A 79 5.50 8.00 -2.93
CA TYR A 79 4.91 9.12 -2.18
C TYR A 79 5.86 10.29 -1.97
N GLU A 80 7.14 10.09 -2.21
CA GLU A 80 8.16 11.13 -2.09
C GLU A 80 8.24 11.96 -3.38
N ASP A 81 8.69 13.21 -3.27
CA ASP A 81 8.94 14.10 -4.41
C ASP A 81 10.41 14.13 -4.83
N THR A 82 11.25 13.31 -4.21
CA THR A 82 12.69 13.22 -4.50
C THR A 82 12.94 12.78 -5.95
N ILE A 83 13.70 13.57 -6.70
CA ILE A 83 14.06 13.26 -8.08
C ILE A 83 15.20 12.24 -8.08
N THR A 84 15.10 11.24 -8.94
CA THR A 84 16.14 10.24 -9.15
C THR A 84 16.16 9.76 -10.60
N THR A 85 17.20 9.03 -11.00
CA THR A 85 17.25 8.41 -12.34
C THR A 85 16.07 7.47 -12.54
N GLY A 86 15.34 7.64 -13.63
CA GLY A 86 14.12 6.89 -13.91
C GLY A 86 12.85 7.46 -13.25
N SER A 87 12.96 8.57 -12.52
CA SER A 87 11.77 9.31 -12.05
C SER A 87 11.32 10.36 -13.08
N ILE A 88 10.02 10.68 -13.03
CA ILE A 88 9.43 11.77 -13.78
C ILE A 88 8.58 12.64 -12.86
N GLU A 89 8.51 13.92 -13.20
CA GLU A 89 7.65 14.87 -12.51
C GLU A 89 6.34 15.04 -13.27
N THR A 90 5.24 14.86 -12.59
CA THR A 90 3.91 15.09 -13.15
C THR A 90 2.99 15.70 -12.11
N THR A 91 1.94 16.39 -12.59
CA THR A 91 0.92 16.97 -11.71
C THR A 91 0.09 15.89 -11.01
N ILE A 92 -0.47 16.22 -9.85
CA ILE A 92 -1.41 15.35 -9.12
C ILE A 92 -2.57 14.89 -10.02
N LYS A 93 -3.05 15.80 -10.90
CA LYS A 93 -4.12 15.50 -11.87
C LYS A 93 -3.69 14.40 -12.86
N GLN A 94 -2.45 14.44 -13.32
CA GLN A 94 -1.90 13.43 -14.22
C GLN A 94 -1.69 12.10 -13.49
N LYS A 95 -1.15 12.11 -12.27
CA LYS A 95 -0.98 10.92 -11.42
C LYS A 95 -2.32 10.21 -11.19
N LYS A 96 -3.38 10.94 -10.82
CA LYS A 96 -4.75 10.39 -10.70
C LYS A 96 -5.29 9.82 -12.02
N ARG A 97 -5.02 10.48 -13.14
CA ARG A 97 -5.45 9.99 -14.47
C ARG A 97 -4.76 8.66 -14.81
N TYR A 98 -3.46 8.53 -14.51
CA TYR A 98 -2.73 7.27 -14.69
C TYR A 98 -3.28 6.18 -13.76
N ALA A 99 -3.51 6.48 -12.49
CA ALA A 99 -4.08 5.53 -11.52
C ALA A 99 -5.38 4.90 -12.04
N ARG A 100 -6.36 5.70 -12.45
CA ARG A 100 -7.65 5.22 -12.99
C ARG A 100 -7.52 4.38 -14.27
N LYS A 101 -6.47 4.59 -15.07
CA LYS A 101 -6.24 3.85 -16.31
C LYS A 101 -5.33 2.63 -16.14
N SER A 102 -4.68 2.48 -14.99
CA SER A 102 -3.63 1.51 -14.74
C SER A 102 -4.11 0.06 -14.93
N LEU A 103 -5.25 -0.31 -14.38
CA LEU A 103 -5.81 -1.65 -14.52
C LEU A 103 -6.09 -2.01 -16.00
N LYS A 104 -6.69 -1.08 -16.77
CA LYS A 104 -6.94 -1.28 -18.21
C LYS A 104 -5.64 -1.42 -18.99
N PHE A 105 -4.62 -0.63 -18.63
CA PHE A 105 -3.29 -0.72 -19.22
C PHE A 105 -2.65 -2.08 -18.94
N ASN A 106 -2.69 -2.55 -17.69
CA ASN A 106 -2.05 -3.79 -17.26
C ASN A 106 -2.68 -5.04 -17.91
N LYS A 107 -3.99 -5.02 -18.19
CA LYS A 107 -4.68 -6.11 -18.88
C LYS A 107 -4.15 -6.43 -20.29
N LYS A 108 -3.26 -5.61 -20.85
CA LYS A 108 -2.57 -5.91 -22.12
C LYS A 108 -1.47 -6.95 -21.97
N PHE A 109 -0.99 -7.20 -20.76
CA PHE A 109 0.12 -8.11 -20.48
C PHE A 109 -0.39 -9.48 -20.01
N ASP A 110 0.02 -10.56 -20.68
CA ASP A 110 -0.45 -11.91 -20.33
C ASP A 110 0.03 -12.36 -18.94
N ASN A 111 1.25 -12.00 -18.55
CA ASN A 111 1.76 -12.26 -17.20
C ASN A 111 0.89 -11.61 -16.13
N PHE A 112 0.38 -10.40 -16.36
CA PHE A 112 -0.53 -9.73 -15.45
C PHE A 112 -1.91 -10.42 -15.43
N LYS A 113 -2.44 -10.83 -16.58
CA LYS A 113 -3.69 -11.61 -16.64
C LYS A 113 -3.57 -12.93 -15.88
N ASN A 114 -2.45 -13.64 -16.05
CA ASN A 114 -2.18 -14.87 -15.33
C ASN A 114 -2.05 -14.67 -13.83
N PHE A 115 -1.44 -13.54 -13.42
CA PHE A 115 -1.41 -13.14 -12.02
C PHE A 115 -2.83 -12.90 -11.47
N LEU A 116 -3.69 -12.17 -12.19
CA LEU A 116 -5.09 -11.96 -11.78
C LEU A 116 -5.86 -13.28 -11.67
N LYS A 117 -5.71 -14.20 -12.64
CA LYS A 117 -6.36 -15.52 -12.58
C LYS A 117 -5.96 -16.31 -11.34
N LYS A 118 -4.67 -16.32 -10.98
CA LYS A 118 -4.18 -16.99 -9.77
C LYS A 118 -4.68 -16.33 -8.49
N GLN A 119 -4.87 -15.03 -8.50
CA GLN A 119 -5.46 -14.30 -7.36
C GLN A 119 -6.95 -14.61 -7.22
N VAL A 120 -7.70 -14.69 -8.32
CA VAL A 120 -9.13 -15.06 -8.30
C VAL A 120 -9.32 -16.46 -7.71
N THR A 121 -8.51 -17.45 -8.08
CA THR A 121 -8.57 -18.79 -7.48
C THR A 121 -8.20 -18.82 -5.98
N SER A 122 -7.39 -17.88 -5.49
CA SER A 122 -7.09 -17.72 -4.06
C SER A 122 -8.07 -16.80 -3.36
N PHE A 123 -8.70 -15.85 -4.08
CA PHE A 123 -9.71 -14.93 -3.56
C PHE A 123 -11.12 -15.56 -3.55
N ASP A 124 -11.43 -16.48 -4.47
CA ASP A 124 -12.72 -17.20 -4.43
C ASP A 124 -12.88 -18.03 -3.16
N THR A 125 -11.78 -18.43 -2.50
CA THR A 125 -11.82 -19.03 -1.18
C THR A 125 -12.10 -18.00 -0.06
N TYR A 126 -11.92 -16.69 -0.33
CA TYR A 126 -12.18 -15.60 0.62
C TYR A 126 -13.41 -14.74 0.24
N ILE A 127 -13.85 -14.74 -1.02
CA ILE A 127 -15.00 -13.93 -1.49
C ILE A 127 -16.32 -14.71 -1.38
N VAL A 128 -16.29 -16.03 -1.32
CA VAL A 128 -17.53 -16.84 -1.10
C VAL A 128 -18.12 -16.63 0.31
N ASN A 129 -17.40 -15.90 1.19
CA ASN A 129 -17.87 -15.58 2.53
C ASN A 129 -18.30 -14.11 2.73
N ASP A 130 -18.31 -13.26 1.69
CA ASP A 130 -18.72 -11.86 1.82
C ASP A 130 -20.22 -11.62 1.55
N GLU A 131 -21.01 -12.67 1.22
CA GLU A 131 -22.48 -12.62 1.21
C GLU A 131 -23.13 -13.31 2.41
N GLU A 132 -22.38 -13.98 3.28
CA GLU A 132 -22.84 -14.26 4.62
C GLU A 132 -22.60 -13.00 5.47
N GLU A 133 -23.67 -12.48 6.08
CA GLU A 133 -23.72 -11.38 7.03
C GLU A 133 -22.39 -11.21 7.75
N SER A 134 -21.66 -10.14 7.44
CA SER A 134 -20.40 -9.85 8.07
C SER A 134 -20.65 -9.76 9.58
N ILE A 135 -20.35 -10.83 10.30
CA ILE A 135 -20.20 -10.75 11.75
C ILE A 135 -19.21 -9.63 11.98
N GLY A 136 -19.71 -8.49 12.47
CA GLY A 136 -18.92 -7.30 12.64
C GLY A 136 -17.67 -7.66 13.44
N ARG A 137 -16.50 -7.21 12.99
CA ARG A 137 -15.24 -7.41 13.70
C ARG A 137 -14.70 -6.06 14.16
N CYS A 138 -14.26 -6.00 15.39
CA CYS A 138 -13.66 -4.78 15.92
C CYS A 138 -12.36 -4.44 15.17
N ARG A 139 -12.26 -3.21 14.64
CA ARG A 139 -11.07 -2.73 13.90
C ARG A 139 -9.81 -2.57 14.75
N TYR A 140 -9.90 -2.62 16.09
CA TYR A 140 -8.77 -2.46 17.00
C TYR A 140 -8.25 -3.78 17.58
N CYS A 141 -9.13 -4.66 18.06
CA CYS A 141 -8.71 -5.95 18.62
C CYS A 141 -8.94 -7.13 17.69
N TYR A 142 -9.62 -6.93 16.55
CA TYR A 142 -9.98 -7.96 15.56
C TYR A 142 -10.88 -9.07 16.08
N ASP A 143 -11.46 -8.90 17.26
CA ASP A 143 -12.40 -9.83 17.87
C ASP A 143 -13.83 -9.53 17.40
N THR A 144 -14.67 -10.58 17.44
CA THR A 144 -16.09 -10.52 17.09
C THR A 144 -16.99 -10.55 18.32
N ASP A 145 -16.46 -10.93 19.49
CA ASP A 145 -17.20 -11.07 20.71
C ASP A 145 -17.38 -9.74 21.45
N GLY A 146 -18.62 -9.40 21.78
CA GLY A 146 -18.99 -8.20 22.51
C GLY A 146 -19.79 -7.19 21.69
N ASP A 147 -20.18 -6.07 22.34
CA ASP A 147 -21.00 -5.03 21.72
C ASP A 147 -20.21 -4.21 20.72
N LEU A 148 -20.45 -4.46 19.45
CA LEU A 148 -19.88 -3.72 18.35
C LEU A 148 -20.74 -2.53 17.97
N ILE A 149 -20.15 -1.34 17.93
CA ILE A 149 -20.78 -0.10 17.50
C ILE A 149 -20.16 0.38 16.17
N SER A 150 -20.92 1.21 15.44
CA SER A 150 -20.46 1.87 14.20
C SER A 150 -20.37 3.37 14.45
N PRO A 151 -19.25 3.87 15.01
CA PRO A 151 -19.13 5.26 15.44
C PRO A 151 -18.94 6.27 14.30
N CYS A 152 -18.83 5.80 13.06
CA CYS A 152 -18.61 6.62 11.87
C CYS A 152 -19.26 5.97 10.64
N GLU A 153 -19.30 6.68 9.53
CA GLU A 153 -19.78 6.19 8.23
C GLU A 153 -18.75 5.32 7.48
N CYS A 154 -17.73 4.83 8.17
CA CYS A 154 -16.75 3.92 7.58
C CYS A 154 -17.40 2.62 7.11
N LYS A 155 -16.87 2.04 6.01
CA LYS A 155 -17.37 0.79 5.41
C LYS A 155 -16.35 -0.35 5.54
N GLY A 156 -16.82 -1.59 5.33
CA GLY A 156 -15.98 -2.79 5.37
C GLY A 156 -15.39 -3.04 6.76
N SER A 157 -14.16 -3.53 6.83
CA SER A 157 -13.47 -3.90 8.08
C SER A 157 -13.29 -2.74 9.07
N ASN A 158 -13.46 -1.49 8.64
CA ASN A 158 -13.34 -0.31 9.50
C ASN A 158 -14.68 0.15 10.11
N LYS A 159 -15.79 -0.53 9.78
CA LYS A 159 -17.13 -0.13 10.19
C LYS A 159 -17.35 -0.29 11.70
N HIS A 160 -16.90 -1.41 12.26
CA HIS A 160 -17.24 -1.82 13.61
C HIS A 160 -16.07 -1.65 14.60
N VAL A 161 -16.42 -1.32 15.84
CA VAL A 161 -15.47 -1.22 16.95
C VAL A 161 -16.20 -1.54 18.27
N HIS A 162 -15.53 -2.21 19.21
CA HIS A 162 -16.05 -2.29 20.57
C HIS A 162 -15.96 -0.93 21.25
N LEU A 163 -16.98 -0.60 22.02
CA LEU A 163 -16.98 0.67 22.76
C LEU A 163 -15.76 0.82 23.67
N GLU A 164 -15.36 -0.24 24.34
CA GLU A 164 -14.17 -0.25 25.21
C GLU A 164 -12.85 -0.09 24.43
N CYS A 165 -12.74 -0.67 23.26
CA CYS A 165 -11.57 -0.47 22.38
C CYS A 165 -11.47 0.96 21.87
N LEU A 166 -12.62 1.58 21.56
CA LEU A 166 -12.69 2.97 21.14
C LEU A 166 -12.29 3.91 22.28
N LYS A 167 -12.79 3.68 23.49
CA LYS A 167 -12.40 4.45 24.68
C LYS A 167 -10.90 4.34 24.97
N LYS A 168 -10.34 3.14 24.94
CA LYS A 168 -8.89 2.94 25.13
C LYS A 168 -8.07 3.68 24.08
N TRP A 169 -8.49 3.65 22.83
CA TRP A 169 -7.81 4.37 21.76
C TRP A 169 -7.91 5.90 21.95
N GLN A 170 -9.10 6.42 22.25
CA GLN A 170 -9.31 7.85 22.54
C GLN A 170 -8.44 8.30 23.72
N TYR A 171 -8.43 7.55 24.82
CA TYR A 171 -7.62 7.86 25.99
C TYR A 171 -6.12 7.86 25.67
N SER A 172 -5.61 6.88 24.94
CA SER A 172 -4.21 6.85 24.51
C SER A 172 -3.84 8.03 23.60
N THR A 173 -4.77 8.43 22.72
CA THR A 173 -4.57 9.57 21.82
C THR A 173 -4.57 10.89 22.59
N LEU A 174 -5.47 11.06 23.57
CA LEU A 174 -5.52 12.24 24.44
C LEU A 174 -4.23 12.36 25.27
N LEU A 175 -3.73 11.28 25.83
CA LEU A 175 -2.45 11.28 26.58
C LEU A 175 -1.26 11.61 25.69
N SER A 176 -1.25 11.18 24.43
CA SER A 176 -0.18 11.48 23.48
C SER A 176 -0.24 12.93 22.94
N GLN A 177 -1.41 13.59 23.04
CA GLN A 177 -1.67 14.95 22.57
C GLN A 177 -1.84 15.97 23.71
N SER A 178 -1.32 15.69 24.88
CA SER A 178 -1.48 16.48 26.12
C SER A 178 -1.03 17.96 26.03
N THR A 179 -0.48 18.38 24.90
CA THR A 179 -0.05 19.76 24.64
C THR A 179 -0.94 20.52 23.66
N HIS A 180 -2.05 19.95 23.15
CA HIS A 180 -2.91 20.63 22.20
C HIS A 180 -4.00 21.44 22.95
N PRO A 181 -4.02 22.79 22.83
CA PRO A 181 -4.93 23.65 23.60
C PRO A 181 -6.43 23.37 23.44
N LYS A 182 -6.82 22.70 22.35
CA LYS A 182 -8.22 22.40 22.03
C LYS A 182 -8.81 21.23 22.84
N TYR A 183 -7.97 20.43 23.51
CA TYR A 183 -8.40 19.25 24.28
C TYR A 183 -8.21 19.40 25.80
N GLN A 184 -7.78 20.57 26.26
CA GLN A 184 -7.60 20.85 27.69
C GLN A 184 -8.87 21.30 28.43
N THR A 185 -9.97 21.56 27.70
CA THR A 185 -11.18 22.12 28.29
C THR A 185 -12.23 21.10 28.74
N ASP A 186 -12.06 19.81 28.40
CA ASP A 186 -13.09 18.79 28.65
C ASP A 186 -12.72 17.76 29.73
N ILE A 187 -11.70 18.05 30.58
CA ILE A 187 -11.24 17.13 31.64
C ILE A 187 -11.69 17.54 33.05
N ASP A 188 -12.29 18.73 33.19
CA ASP A 188 -12.68 19.30 34.48
C ASP A 188 -14.21 19.34 34.75
N GLU A 189 -15.01 18.47 34.11
CA GLU A 189 -16.42 18.20 34.45
C GLU A 189 -16.71 16.73 34.76
#